data_d6f28d39327c9eba5518758b8d194388
#
_entry.id   d6f28d39327c9eba5518758b8d194388
#
_cell.length_a   1.000
_cell.length_b   1.000
_cell.length_c   1.000
_cell.angle_alpha   90.00
_cell.angle_beta   90.00
_cell.angle_gamma   90.00
#
_symmetry.space_group_name_H-M   'P 1'
#
loop_
_entity.id
_entity.type
_entity.pdbx_description
1 polymer ?
#
loop_
_entity_poly.entity_id
_entity_poly.type
_entity_poly.pdbx_seq_one_letter_code
_entity_poly.pdbx_strand_id
1 'polypeptide(L)'
;MLGILNRTTPYISDWHRDLFAVRSKRVKKYLRSSGVFDAFNELVCTLEDAHNASVSNPKNRIAELCVRGKAVCELSEDMGLSGYFIVLTTPSRFHPTTSFKVAGKWHSRPNKKWWESGCPTIKDSHVWLNTVWRRVCRRLDKAGIQIPGLRTVEPHADGTTHWNFLIYCNPHESARVLAIFREEAMRDEPDEKGAKEHRIRIEAIDPEKGDGFRYIVKYITKMAGDASADGIASLNDRYSARSFCDAVSRASCWQKATRLRLFQFFGVPSVTAYRQMRSFRAPLEAHHINMQQFTPQQVAELEAIRMACDAGDFRTYILLNGGFFCSERLLRPFYVQPQEGGKPRINRYGEPCAPVISGFMFGPVPVITRFMGCVVRRMTPAEKIRADEIRSGSSYESVFISSASRHRTTRSRAAGGGGGADPWTCDNNCP
;
A
#
# COMPACT_ATOMS: atom_id res chain seq x y z
N MET A 1 23.79 5.78 -1.40
CA MET A 1 23.99 5.07 -2.68
C MET A 1 23.66 3.60 -2.50
N LEU A 2 22.94 2.96 -3.45
CA LEU A 2 22.58 1.54 -3.36
C LEU A 2 23.69 0.58 -3.90
N GLY A 3 24.87 1.10 -4.17
CA GLY A 3 26.02 0.39 -4.75
C GLY A 3 26.04 0.42 -6.27
N ILE A 4 26.99 -0.29 -6.89
CA ILE A 4 27.08 -0.45 -8.35
C ILE A 4 25.98 -1.44 -8.78
N LEU A 5 25.05 -0.97 -9.60
CA LEU A 5 23.88 -1.73 -10.04
C LEU A 5 23.96 -2.00 -11.54
N ASN A 6 23.65 -3.23 -11.92
CA ASN A 6 23.58 -3.68 -13.30
C ASN A 6 22.57 -4.83 -13.43
N ARG A 7 22.48 -5.52 -14.57
CA ARG A 7 21.54 -6.62 -14.76
C ARG A 7 21.85 -7.87 -13.93
N THR A 8 23.08 -8.04 -13.45
CA THR A 8 23.46 -9.16 -12.56
C THR A 8 23.26 -8.81 -11.08
N THR A 9 23.27 -7.53 -10.73
CA THR A 9 22.98 -7.01 -9.39
C THR A 9 21.93 -5.89 -9.49
N PRO A 10 20.67 -6.21 -9.95
CA PRO A 10 19.67 -5.20 -10.20
C PRO A 10 19.08 -4.65 -8.90
N TYR A 11 18.60 -3.41 -8.96
CA TYR A 11 17.81 -2.71 -7.93
C TYR A 11 18.57 -2.32 -6.67
N ILE A 12 19.43 -3.21 -6.13
CA ILE A 12 20.19 -3.00 -4.91
C ILE A 12 21.42 -3.92 -4.90
N SER A 13 22.55 -3.45 -4.38
CA SER A 13 23.78 -4.25 -4.30
C SER A 13 23.63 -5.43 -3.31
N ASP A 14 24.47 -6.46 -3.47
CA ASP A 14 24.49 -7.62 -2.59
C ASP A 14 24.77 -7.22 -1.14
N TRP A 15 25.68 -6.28 -0.90
CA TRP A 15 25.98 -5.77 0.43
C TRP A 15 24.76 -5.16 1.12
N HIS A 16 23.99 -4.34 0.44
CA HIS A 16 22.76 -3.76 1.00
C HIS A 16 21.69 -4.83 1.23
N ARG A 17 21.54 -5.80 0.31
CA ARG A 17 20.64 -6.93 0.49
C ARG A 17 20.96 -7.69 1.77
N ASP A 18 22.24 -8.00 2.01
CA ASP A 18 22.68 -8.74 3.18
C ASP A 18 22.49 -7.94 4.47
N LEU A 19 22.71 -6.62 4.44
CA LEU A 19 22.38 -5.72 5.53
C LEU A 19 20.88 -5.77 5.89
N PHE A 20 19.99 -5.74 4.88
CA PHE A 20 18.54 -5.88 5.10
C PHE A 20 18.16 -7.27 5.59
N ALA A 21 18.86 -8.33 5.20
CA ALA A 21 18.65 -9.69 5.71
C ALA A 21 18.95 -9.75 7.22
N VAL A 22 20.08 -9.19 7.66
CA VAL A 22 20.42 -9.08 9.09
C VAL A 22 19.36 -8.28 9.85
N ARG A 23 18.95 -7.13 9.31
CA ARG A 23 17.88 -6.32 9.91
C ARG A 23 16.57 -7.08 10.03
N SER A 24 16.18 -7.83 9.00
CA SER A 24 14.96 -8.65 9.01
C SER A 24 14.99 -9.73 10.08
N LYS A 25 16.15 -10.38 10.31
CA LYS A 25 16.33 -11.34 11.44
C LYS A 25 16.10 -10.66 12.79
N ARG A 26 16.65 -9.45 13.00
CA ARG A 26 16.43 -8.68 14.24
C ARG A 26 14.96 -8.31 14.45
N VAL A 27 14.28 -7.86 13.38
CA VAL A 27 12.84 -7.55 13.43
C VAL A 27 12.04 -8.78 13.79
N LYS A 28 12.26 -9.94 13.14
CA LYS A 28 11.59 -11.21 13.50
C LYS A 28 11.81 -11.58 14.96
N LYS A 29 13.05 -11.45 15.48
CA LYS A 29 13.34 -11.69 16.90
C LYS A 29 12.55 -10.75 17.81
N TYR A 30 12.44 -9.47 17.44
CA TYR A 30 11.65 -8.48 18.20
C TYR A 30 10.15 -8.85 18.19
N LEU A 31 9.57 -9.15 17.03
CA LEU A 31 8.16 -9.55 16.91
C LEU A 31 7.83 -10.77 17.80
N ARG A 32 8.68 -11.78 17.80
CA ARG A 32 8.51 -12.98 18.64
C ARG A 32 8.68 -12.73 20.13
N SER A 33 9.49 -11.75 20.51
CA SER A 33 9.77 -11.45 21.91
C SER A 33 8.87 -10.38 22.50
N SER A 34 7.95 -9.81 21.74
CA SER A 34 7.08 -8.72 22.16
C SER A 34 5.61 -9.11 22.08
N GLY A 35 4.79 -8.59 22.98
CA GLY A 35 3.35 -8.78 23.02
C GLY A 35 2.60 -7.45 22.97
N VAL A 36 1.33 -7.55 22.60
CA VAL A 36 0.34 -6.48 22.69
C VAL A 36 -0.45 -6.70 23.97
N PHE A 37 -0.47 -5.70 24.82
CA PHE A 37 -1.11 -5.74 26.15
C PHE A 37 -2.24 -4.70 26.20
N ASP A 38 -3.33 -5.05 26.85
CA ASP A 38 -4.46 -4.14 27.06
C ASP A 38 -4.19 -3.14 28.20
N ALA A 39 -5.20 -2.34 28.55
CA ALA A 39 -5.12 -1.35 29.62
C ALA A 39 -4.94 -2.00 31.02
N PHE A 40 -5.24 -3.27 31.19
CA PHE A 40 -5.06 -4.04 32.41
C PHE A 40 -3.72 -4.80 32.44
N ASN A 41 -2.86 -4.54 31.43
CA ASN A 41 -1.59 -5.22 31.25
C ASN A 41 -1.73 -6.74 31.00
N GLU A 42 -2.90 -7.19 30.50
CA GLU A 42 -3.10 -8.57 30.08
C GLU A 42 -2.64 -8.75 28.62
N LEU A 43 -2.02 -9.90 28.33
CA LEU A 43 -1.55 -10.24 27.00
C LEU A 43 -2.74 -10.52 26.07
N VAL A 44 -2.92 -9.67 25.07
CA VAL A 44 -3.95 -9.83 24.01
C VAL A 44 -3.47 -10.80 22.92
N CYS A 45 -2.28 -10.58 22.39
CA CYS A 45 -1.64 -11.44 21.38
C CYS A 45 -0.13 -11.16 21.33
N THR A 46 0.63 -12.02 20.64
CA THR A 46 2.02 -11.66 20.34
C THR A 46 2.08 -10.63 19.23
N LEU A 47 3.15 -9.83 19.22
CA LEU A 47 3.33 -8.85 18.13
C LEU A 47 3.58 -9.56 16.77
N GLU A 48 4.11 -10.81 16.78
CA GLU A 48 4.23 -11.64 15.57
C GLU A 48 2.85 -12.02 15.02
N ASP A 49 1.89 -12.37 15.88
CA ASP A 49 0.53 -12.72 15.47
C ASP A 49 -0.20 -11.50 14.89
N ALA A 50 -0.10 -10.35 15.57
CA ALA A 50 -0.64 -9.10 15.06
C ALA A 50 -0.03 -8.72 13.68
N HIS A 51 1.30 -8.90 13.52
CA HIS A 51 1.97 -8.69 12.25
C HIS A 51 1.44 -9.65 11.16
N ASN A 52 1.33 -10.95 11.49
CA ASN A 52 0.91 -11.98 10.54
C ASN A 52 -0.56 -11.82 10.10
N ALA A 53 -1.42 -11.32 10.98
CA ALA A 53 -2.83 -11.01 10.66
C ALA A 53 -3.00 -9.73 9.85
N SER A 54 -2.02 -8.82 9.85
CA SER A 54 -2.10 -7.51 9.20
C SER A 54 -1.58 -7.52 7.77
N VAL A 55 -1.79 -6.40 7.05
CA VAL A 55 -1.18 -6.13 5.73
C VAL A 55 0.35 -5.89 5.78
N SER A 56 0.94 -5.89 6.97
CA SER A 56 2.40 -5.93 7.12
C SER A 56 2.96 -7.28 6.67
N ASN A 57 2.16 -8.34 6.75
CA ASN A 57 2.47 -9.62 6.12
C ASN A 57 2.37 -9.48 4.58
N PRO A 58 3.44 -9.79 3.83
CA PRO A 58 3.44 -9.71 2.37
C PRO A 58 2.31 -10.50 1.69
N LYS A 59 1.96 -11.69 2.20
CA LYS A 59 0.88 -12.52 1.66
C LYS A 59 -0.47 -11.81 1.74
N ASN A 60 -0.82 -11.27 2.90
CA ASN A 60 -2.07 -10.53 3.09
C ASN A 60 -2.10 -9.26 2.23
N ARG A 61 -0.95 -8.58 2.11
CA ARG A 61 -0.82 -7.39 1.27
C ARG A 61 -1.03 -7.70 -0.21
N ILE A 62 -0.43 -8.79 -0.72
CA ILE A 62 -0.64 -9.24 -2.10
C ILE A 62 -2.11 -9.58 -2.32
N ALA A 63 -2.69 -10.41 -1.44
CA ALA A 63 -4.10 -10.79 -1.54
C ALA A 63 -5.03 -9.57 -1.59
N GLU A 64 -4.84 -8.59 -0.69
CA GLU A 64 -5.62 -7.35 -0.69
C GLU A 64 -5.43 -6.55 -1.98
N LEU A 65 -4.20 -6.40 -2.46
CA LEU A 65 -3.92 -5.68 -3.71
C LEU A 65 -4.55 -6.38 -4.91
N CYS A 66 -4.52 -7.72 -4.95
CA CYS A 66 -5.14 -8.52 -6.00
C CYS A 66 -6.67 -8.38 -6.00
N VAL A 67 -7.31 -8.53 -4.84
CA VAL A 67 -8.76 -8.35 -4.69
C VAL A 67 -9.19 -6.97 -5.16
N ARG A 68 -8.46 -5.92 -4.75
CA ARG A 68 -8.76 -4.54 -5.14
C ARG A 68 -8.52 -4.29 -6.62
N GLY A 69 -7.41 -4.80 -7.17
CA GLY A 69 -7.07 -4.66 -8.58
C GLY A 69 -8.11 -5.34 -9.47
N LYS A 70 -8.48 -6.58 -9.12
CA LYS A 70 -9.51 -7.34 -9.82
C LYS A 70 -10.86 -6.63 -9.79
N ALA A 71 -11.30 -6.17 -8.64
CA ALA A 71 -12.56 -5.42 -8.49
C ALA A 71 -12.63 -4.15 -9.36
N VAL A 72 -11.51 -3.42 -9.47
CA VAL A 72 -11.44 -2.24 -10.35
C VAL A 72 -11.57 -2.64 -11.83
N CYS A 73 -10.90 -3.71 -12.26
CA CYS A 73 -10.98 -4.20 -13.63
C CYS A 73 -12.41 -4.64 -13.97
N GLU A 74 -12.96 -5.57 -13.20
CA GLU A 74 -14.31 -6.11 -13.42
C GLU A 74 -15.38 -5.01 -13.46
N LEU A 75 -15.36 -4.10 -12.48
CA LEU A 75 -16.34 -3.01 -12.44
C LEU A 75 -16.17 -2.03 -13.61
N SER A 76 -14.93 -1.77 -14.04
CA SER A 76 -14.67 -0.91 -15.20
C SER A 76 -15.14 -1.55 -16.50
N GLU A 77 -14.94 -2.86 -16.66
CA GLU A 77 -15.39 -3.63 -17.80
C GLU A 77 -16.93 -3.70 -17.86
N ASP A 78 -17.59 -3.95 -16.74
CA ASP A 78 -19.05 -3.90 -16.62
C ASP A 78 -19.66 -2.53 -17.00
N MET A 79 -18.92 -1.45 -16.71
CA MET A 79 -19.32 -0.08 -17.08
C MET A 79 -18.98 0.27 -18.55
N GLY A 80 -18.41 -0.65 -19.32
CA GLY A 80 -18.01 -0.43 -20.72
C GLY A 80 -16.83 0.54 -20.88
N LEU A 81 -15.97 0.69 -19.86
CA LEU A 81 -14.80 1.55 -19.95
C LEU A 81 -13.67 0.89 -20.73
N SER A 82 -12.94 1.66 -21.52
CA SER A 82 -11.74 1.21 -22.20
C SER A 82 -10.54 1.20 -21.26
N GLY A 83 -9.82 0.08 -21.20
CA GLY A 83 -8.64 -0.11 -20.37
C GLY A 83 -7.33 0.16 -21.10
N TYR A 84 -6.36 0.75 -20.40
CA TYR A 84 -5.01 1.02 -20.92
C TYR A 84 -3.95 0.70 -19.88
N PHE A 85 -2.90 0.01 -20.34
CA PHE A 85 -1.68 -0.16 -19.58
C PHE A 85 -0.63 0.86 -20.06
N ILE A 86 -0.16 1.71 -19.14
CA ILE A 86 0.76 2.80 -19.46
C ILE A 86 2.04 2.63 -18.63
N VAL A 87 3.19 2.64 -19.31
CA VAL A 87 4.51 2.67 -18.67
C VAL A 87 5.10 4.05 -18.85
N LEU A 88 5.47 4.70 -17.76
CA LEU A 88 6.10 6.02 -17.74
C LEU A 88 7.52 5.91 -17.18
N THR A 89 8.51 6.30 -17.98
CA THR A 89 9.93 6.22 -17.65
C THR A 89 10.52 7.63 -17.53
N THR A 90 11.47 7.80 -16.63
CA THR A 90 12.17 9.08 -16.44
C THR A 90 13.14 9.40 -17.58
N PRO A 91 13.50 10.69 -17.82
CA PRO A 91 14.59 11.09 -18.70
C PRO A 91 15.94 10.41 -18.34
N SER A 92 16.82 10.29 -19.35
CA SER A 92 18.10 9.60 -19.16
C SER A 92 18.99 10.25 -18.11
N ARG A 93 18.86 11.55 -17.86
CA ARG A 93 19.63 12.24 -16.82
C ARG A 93 19.40 11.69 -15.40
N PHE A 94 18.33 10.95 -15.14
CA PHE A 94 18.08 10.28 -13.86
C PHE A 94 18.76 8.91 -13.74
N HIS A 95 19.27 8.36 -14.85
CA HIS A 95 19.87 7.03 -14.90
C HIS A 95 21.40 7.12 -14.76
N PRO A 96 22.00 6.55 -13.70
CA PRO A 96 23.46 6.58 -13.52
C PRO A 96 24.21 5.79 -14.59
N THR A 97 23.54 4.86 -15.26
CA THR A 97 24.15 4.02 -16.30
C THR A 97 23.30 4.00 -17.58
N THR A 98 23.97 3.87 -18.70
CA THR A 98 23.34 3.61 -20.01
C THR A 98 23.61 2.17 -20.42
N SER A 99 22.56 1.41 -20.72
CA SER A 99 22.66 0.04 -21.21
C SER A 99 22.57 -0.02 -22.74
N PHE A 100 23.39 -0.86 -23.35
CA PHE A 100 23.41 -1.08 -24.79
C PHE A 100 23.73 -2.54 -25.11
N LYS A 101 23.39 -2.99 -26.33
CA LYS A 101 23.67 -4.35 -26.80
C LYS A 101 24.84 -4.35 -27.79
N VAL A 102 25.78 -5.30 -27.59
CA VAL A 102 26.86 -5.62 -28.54
C VAL A 102 26.87 -7.12 -28.75
N ALA A 103 26.80 -7.58 -29.98
CA ALA A 103 26.77 -9.01 -30.34
C ALA A 103 25.76 -9.83 -29.49
N GLY A 104 24.55 -9.28 -29.29
CA GLY A 104 23.49 -9.94 -28.50
C GLY A 104 23.63 -9.85 -26.98
N LYS A 105 24.79 -9.43 -26.46
CA LYS A 105 25.03 -9.30 -25.01
C LYS A 105 24.78 -7.87 -24.52
N TRP A 106 24.21 -7.74 -23.32
CA TRP A 106 23.99 -6.46 -22.68
C TRP A 106 25.26 -5.95 -22.00
N HIS A 107 25.59 -4.70 -22.28
CA HIS A 107 26.65 -3.94 -21.63
C HIS A 107 26.07 -2.70 -20.97
N SER A 108 26.79 -2.13 -20.00
CA SER A 108 26.47 -0.85 -19.38
C SER A 108 27.71 0.02 -19.26
N ARG A 109 27.51 1.33 -19.37
CA ARG A 109 28.55 2.34 -19.14
C ARG A 109 28.00 3.46 -18.28
N PRO A 110 28.85 4.23 -17.56
CA PRO A 110 28.42 5.43 -16.85
C PRO A 110 27.70 6.41 -17.79
N ASN A 111 26.65 7.03 -17.30
CA ASN A 111 25.89 8.01 -18.06
C ASN A 111 26.40 9.43 -17.79
N LYS A 112 27.02 10.07 -18.79
CA LYS A 112 27.57 11.42 -18.71
C LYS A 112 26.50 12.45 -18.30
N LYS A 113 25.27 12.35 -18.87
CA LYS A 113 24.16 13.25 -18.55
C LYS A 113 23.79 13.22 -17.07
N TRP A 114 23.88 12.06 -16.41
CA TRP A 114 23.60 11.94 -14.99
C TRP A 114 24.59 12.73 -14.14
N TRP A 115 25.90 12.67 -14.49
CA TRP A 115 26.95 13.47 -13.83
C TRP A 115 26.74 14.97 -14.06
N GLU A 116 26.48 15.36 -15.30
CA GLU A 116 26.26 16.75 -15.69
C GLU A 116 25.01 17.35 -15.03
N SER A 117 24.02 16.52 -14.69
CA SER A 117 22.80 16.91 -13.99
C SER A 117 22.92 16.91 -12.46
N GLY A 118 24.15 16.81 -11.91
CA GLY A 118 24.38 16.83 -10.48
C GLY A 118 24.07 15.52 -9.75
N CYS A 119 24.11 14.39 -10.46
CA CYS A 119 23.92 13.04 -9.89
C CYS A 119 22.56 12.86 -9.19
N PRO A 120 21.43 13.10 -9.87
CA PRO A 120 20.11 13.00 -9.26
C PRO A 120 19.88 11.62 -8.63
N THR A 121 19.20 11.61 -7.50
CA THR A 121 18.94 10.41 -6.73
C THR A 121 17.71 9.67 -7.25
N ILE A 122 17.49 8.43 -6.75
CA ILE A 122 16.25 7.68 -7.00
C ILE A 122 15.02 8.47 -6.52
N LYS A 123 15.15 9.22 -5.42
CA LYS A 123 14.06 10.06 -4.92
C LYS A 123 13.73 11.21 -5.88
N ASP A 124 14.73 11.81 -6.51
CA ASP A 124 14.53 12.88 -7.49
C ASP A 124 13.82 12.35 -8.74
N SER A 125 14.17 11.13 -9.20
CA SER A 125 13.45 10.47 -10.30
C SER A 125 11.97 10.23 -9.95
N HIS A 126 11.68 9.83 -8.71
CA HIS A 126 10.32 9.64 -8.23
C HIS A 126 9.55 10.97 -8.12
N VAL A 127 10.19 12.03 -7.67
CA VAL A 127 9.60 13.39 -7.62
C VAL A 127 9.25 13.89 -9.01
N TRP A 128 10.09 13.63 -10.01
CA TRP A 128 9.80 13.95 -11.40
C TRP A 128 8.53 13.23 -11.90
N LEU A 129 8.43 11.91 -11.69
CA LEU A 129 7.26 11.12 -12.05
C LEU A 129 5.99 11.61 -11.35
N ASN A 130 6.07 11.96 -10.07
CA ASN A 130 4.97 12.57 -9.32
C ASN A 130 4.55 13.93 -9.94
N THR A 131 5.51 14.70 -10.44
CA THR A 131 5.22 16.00 -11.06
C THR A 131 4.47 15.80 -12.38
N VAL A 132 4.89 14.84 -13.22
CA VAL A 132 4.16 14.47 -14.43
C VAL A 132 2.73 14.04 -14.09
N TRP A 133 2.58 13.12 -13.13
CA TRP A 133 1.26 12.61 -12.71
C TRP A 133 0.33 13.73 -12.20
N ARG A 134 0.83 14.63 -11.35
CA ARG A 134 0.03 15.77 -10.88
C ARG A 134 -0.41 16.69 -12.00
N ARG A 135 0.39 16.84 -13.07
CA ARG A 135 0.00 17.61 -14.25
C ARG A 135 -1.08 16.90 -15.05
N VAL A 136 -0.93 15.57 -15.23
CA VAL A 136 -1.96 14.74 -15.86
C VAL A 136 -3.28 14.87 -15.11
N CYS A 137 -3.30 14.65 -13.79
CA CYS A 137 -4.51 14.80 -12.97
C CYS A 137 -5.16 16.16 -13.14
N ARG A 138 -4.39 17.26 -13.02
CA ARG A 138 -4.94 18.62 -13.18
C ARG A 138 -5.54 18.88 -14.57
N ARG A 139 -4.98 18.29 -15.62
CA ARG A 139 -5.52 18.42 -16.97
C ARG A 139 -6.78 17.60 -17.16
N LEU A 140 -6.83 16.41 -16.59
CA LEU A 140 -8.03 15.58 -16.59
C LEU A 140 -9.17 16.27 -15.80
N ASP A 141 -8.86 16.79 -14.60
CA ASP A 141 -9.82 17.54 -13.78
C ASP A 141 -10.40 18.75 -14.54
N LYS A 142 -9.54 19.55 -15.20
CA LYS A 142 -9.98 20.69 -16.05
C LYS A 142 -10.84 20.24 -17.23
N ALA A 143 -10.67 19.02 -17.70
CA ALA A 143 -11.44 18.45 -18.79
C ALA A 143 -12.73 17.78 -18.32
N GLY A 144 -12.98 17.69 -17.00
CA GLY A 144 -14.08 16.93 -16.40
C GLY A 144 -13.95 15.42 -16.57
N ILE A 145 -12.75 14.93 -16.89
CA ILE A 145 -12.49 13.51 -17.18
C ILE A 145 -12.04 12.80 -15.90
N GLN A 146 -12.69 11.72 -15.59
CA GLN A 146 -12.41 10.88 -14.43
C GLN A 146 -11.95 9.49 -14.89
N ILE A 147 -10.84 9.01 -14.34
CA ILE A 147 -10.25 7.72 -14.67
C ILE A 147 -10.07 6.87 -13.39
N PRO A 148 -10.75 5.73 -13.21
CA PRO A 148 -10.40 4.77 -12.15
C PRO A 148 -9.17 3.99 -12.55
N GLY A 149 -8.42 3.53 -11.55
CA GLY A 149 -7.26 2.71 -11.85
C GLY A 149 -6.30 2.55 -10.69
N LEU A 150 -5.13 2.06 -11.04
CA LEU A 150 -4.04 1.94 -10.10
C LEU A 150 -2.70 2.23 -10.78
N ARG A 151 -1.73 2.71 -10.00
CA ARG A 151 -0.34 2.78 -10.42
C ARG A 151 0.57 1.96 -9.52
N THR A 152 1.63 1.43 -10.11
CA THR A 152 2.72 0.77 -9.40
C THR A 152 4.03 1.47 -9.69
N VAL A 153 4.96 1.39 -8.73
CA VAL A 153 6.33 1.90 -8.87
C VAL A 153 7.28 0.73 -8.91
N GLU A 154 8.15 0.69 -9.89
CA GLU A 154 9.19 -0.32 -10.04
C GLU A 154 10.57 0.31 -10.19
N PRO A 155 11.66 -0.38 -9.78
CA PRO A 155 13.00 -0.01 -10.16
C PRO A 155 13.38 -0.53 -11.55
N HIS A 156 14.13 0.26 -12.31
CA HIS A 156 15.01 -0.23 -13.37
C HIS A 156 16.19 -1.01 -12.79
N ALA A 157 16.97 -1.69 -13.65
CA ALA A 157 18.16 -2.43 -13.20
C ALA A 157 19.14 -1.57 -12.40
N ASP A 158 19.26 -0.29 -12.72
CA ASP A 158 20.09 0.71 -12.03
C ASP A 158 19.44 1.33 -10.78
N GLY A 159 18.24 0.87 -10.40
CA GLY A 159 17.47 1.34 -9.26
C GLY A 159 16.62 2.57 -9.51
N THR A 160 16.72 3.21 -10.68
CA THR A 160 15.87 4.38 -11.03
C THR A 160 14.41 3.99 -11.15
N THR A 161 13.51 4.86 -10.73
CA THR A 161 12.07 4.57 -10.73
C THR A 161 11.44 4.66 -12.11
N HIS A 162 10.51 3.73 -12.41
CA HIS A 162 9.48 3.93 -13.44
C HIS A 162 8.11 3.53 -12.89
N TRP A 163 7.07 4.01 -13.53
CA TRP A 163 5.71 3.78 -13.10
C TRP A 163 4.91 3.03 -14.16
N ASN A 164 4.13 2.08 -13.69
CA ASN A 164 3.15 1.38 -14.50
C ASN A 164 1.76 1.79 -14.01
N PHE A 165 0.90 2.16 -14.94
CA PHE A 165 -0.50 2.48 -14.70
C PHE A 165 -1.37 1.44 -15.38
N LEU A 166 -2.43 1.07 -14.70
CA LEU A 166 -3.61 0.47 -15.29
C LEU A 166 -4.73 1.47 -15.08
N ILE A 167 -5.24 2.03 -16.16
CA ILE A 167 -6.31 3.04 -16.13
C ILE A 167 -7.48 2.58 -16.97
N TYR A 168 -8.66 3.06 -16.58
CA TYR A 168 -9.86 2.91 -17.38
C TYR A 168 -10.48 4.28 -17.61
N CYS A 169 -11.09 4.49 -18.78
CA CYS A 169 -11.76 5.72 -19.12
C CYS A 169 -12.92 5.47 -20.09
N ASN A 170 -13.80 6.44 -20.21
CA ASN A 170 -14.86 6.38 -21.21
C ASN A 170 -14.25 6.24 -22.62
N PRO A 171 -14.72 5.33 -23.50
CA PRO A 171 -14.21 5.15 -24.85
C PRO A 171 -14.13 6.45 -25.65
N HIS A 172 -15.11 7.35 -25.49
CA HIS A 172 -15.13 8.64 -26.20
C HIS A 172 -14.05 9.60 -25.72
N GLU A 173 -13.52 9.43 -24.51
CA GLU A 173 -12.48 10.29 -23.93
C GLU A 173 -11.08 9.71 -24.11
N SER A 174 -10.96 8.46 -24.54
CA SER A 174 -9.70 7.72 -24.63
C SER A 174 -8.62 8.48 -25.37
N ALA A 175 -8.91 9.01 -26.57
CA ALA A 175 -7.94 9.76 -27.36
C ALA A 175 -7.39 10.96 -26.59
N ARG A 176 -8.26 11.70 -25.90
CA ARG A 176 -7.90 12.88 -25.09
C ARG A 176 -7.07 12.52 -23.85
N VAL A 177 -7.48 11.45 -23.14
CA VAL A 177 -6.74 10.93 -21.98
C VAL A 177 -5.33 10.56 -22.38
N LEU A 178 -5.17 9.75 -23.44
CA LEU A 178 -3.87 9.29 -23.91
C LEU A 178 -2.99 10.42 -24.45
N ALA A 179 -3.58 11.43 -25.11
CA ALA A 179 -2.87 12.64 -25.53
C ALA A 179 -2.31 13.40 -24.34
N ILE A 180 -3.11 13.61 -23.28
CA ILE A 180 -2.66 14.27 -22.03
C ILE A 180 -1.45 13.53 -21.42
N PHE A 181 -1.51 12.20 -21.32
CA PHE A 181 -0.38 11.42 -20.80
C PHE A 181 0.88 11.58 -21.65
N ARG A 182 0.76 11.53 -23.00
CA ARG A 182 1.91 11.68 -23.91
C ARG A 182 2.53 13.07 -23.81
N GLU A 183 1.71 14.10 -23.85
CA GLU A 183 2.17 15.49 -23.81
C GLU A 183 2.89 15.80 -22.49
N GLU A 184 2.34 15.39 -21.34
CA GLU A 184 2.99 15.63 -20.05
C GLU A 184 4.24 14.78 -19.83
N ALA A 185 4.29 13.57 -20.37
CA ALA A 185 5.49 12.74 -20.35
C ALA A 185 6.61 13.30 -21.23
N MET A 186 6.27 13.91 -22.38
CA MET A 186 7.20 14.45 -23.36
C MET A 186 7.51 15.93 -23.14
N ARG A 187 6.94 16.58 -22.14
CA ARG A 187 7.13 18.01 -21.88
C ARG A 187 8.57 18.38 -21.53
N ASP A 188 9.30 17.46 -20.94
CA ASP A 188 10.68 17.64 -20.49
C ASP A 188 11.60 16.80 -21.37
N GLU A 189 12.61 17.44 -21.97
CA GLU A 189 13.55 16.82 -22.92
C GLU A 189 12.87 15.99 -24.04
N PRO A 190 11.96 16.59 -24.84
CA PRO A 190 11.23 15.87 -25.90
C PRO A 190 12.13 15.33 -27.00
N ASP A 191 13.26 16.04 -27.28
CA ASP A 191 14.20 15.71 -28.34
C ASP A 191 15.35 14.77 -27.86
N GLU A 192 15.27 14.30 -26.63
CA GLU A 192 16.24 13.31 -26.12
C GLU A 192 16.18 12.05 -26.97
N LYS A 193 17.38 11.56 -27.37
CA LYS A 193 17.47 10.32 -28.15
C LYS A 193 16.78 9.16 -27.45
N GLY A 194 15.79 8.55 -28.09
CA GLY A 194 14.98 7.45 -27.58
C GLY A 194 13.81 7.90 -26.66
N ALA A 195 13.57 9.21 -26.49
CA ALA A 195 12.44 9.67 -25.70
C ALA A 195 11.11 9.21 -26.30
N LYS A 196 10.95 9.32 -27.61
CA LYS A 196 9.69 8.95 -28.32
C LYS A 196 9.35 7.47 -28.16
N GLU A 197 10.36 6.60 -28.08
CA GLU A 197 10.19 5.14 -27.99
C GLU A 197 10.11 4.63 -26.54
N HIS A 198 10.73 5.32 -25.60
CA HIS A 198 10.98 4.77 -24.25
C HIS A 198 10.40 5.58 -23.10
N ARG A 199 10.10 6.90 -23.28
CA ARG A 199 9.60 7.77 -22.24
C ARG A 199 8.20 7.36 -21.78
N ILE A 200 7.33 7.04 -22.74
CA ILE A 200 5.97 6.56 -22.46
C ILE A 200 5.60 5.46 -23.45
N ARG A 201 5.12 4.35 -22.91
CA ARG A 201 4.52 3.26 -23.69
C ARG A 201 3.07 3.11 -23.24
N ILE A 202 2.17 3.02 -24.21
CA ILE A 202 0.73 2.82 -23.99
C ILE A 202 0.31 1.58 -24.76
N GLU A 203 -0.41 0.68 -24.09
CA GLU A 203 -0.95 -0.55 -24.62
C GLU A 203 -2.44 -0.60 -24.25
N ALA A 204 -3.31 -0.76 -25.23
CA ALA A 204 -4.73 -0.99 -24.96
C ALA A 204 -4.92 -2.39 -24.37
N ILE A 205 -5.80 -2.49 -23.37
CA ILE A 205 -6.20 -3.78 -22.82
C ILE A 205 -7.08 -4.47 -23.85
N ASP A 206 -6.72 -5.69 -24.20
CA ASP A 206 -7.45 -6.53 -25.12
C ASP A 206 -8.26 -7.56 -24.31
N PRO A 207 -9.59 -7.42 -24.25
CA PRO A 207 -10.44 -8.34 -23.48
C PRO A 207 -10.34 -9.80 -23.93
N GLU A 208 -10.02 -10.06 -25.21
CA GLU A 208 -9.85 -11.41 -25.74
C GLU A 208 -8.60 -12.10 -25.17
N LYS A 209 -7.58 -11.32 -24.79
CA LYS A 209 -6.36 -11.82 -24.16
C LYS A 209 -6.47 -11.95 -22.64
N GLY A 210 -7.60 -11.56 -22.07
CA GLY A 210 -7.94 -11.61 -20.65
C GLY A 210 -8.10 -10.24 -20.01
N ASP A 211 -8.52 -10.23 -18.74
CA ASP A 211 -8.79 -9.02 -17.98
C ASP A 211 -7.54 -8.12 -17.79
N GLY A 212 -7.77 -6.83 -17.55
CA GLY A 212 -6.70 -5.86 -17.30
C GLY A 212 -5.83 -6.20 -16.10
N PHE A 213 -6.34 -7.00 -15.15
CA PHE A 213 -5.60 -7.40 -13.96
C PHE A 213 -4.34 -8.23 -14.32
N ARG A 214 -4.36 -9.02 -15.39
CA ARG A 214 -3.19 -9.80 -15.86
C ARG A 214 -1.98 -8.93 -16.18
N TYR A 215 -2.20 -7.70 -16.61
CA TYR A 215 -1.12 -6.75 -16.92
C TYR A 215 -0.41 -6.27 -15.66
N ILE A 216 -1.10 -6.20 -14.52
CA ILE A 216 -0.58 -5.58 -13.30
C ILE A 216 -0.19 -6.59 -12.21
N VAL A 217 -0.75 -7.82 -12.22
CA VAL A 217 -0.54 -8.82 -11.16
C VAL A 217 0.94 -9.16 -10.96
N LYS A 218 1.70 -9.29 -12.05
CA LYS A 218 3.14 -9.54 -11.99
C LYS A 218 3.89 -8.46 -11.19
N TYR A 219 3.51 -7.20 -11.38
CA TYR A 219 4.12 -6.06 -10.68
C TYR A 219 3.71 -6.03 -9.21
N ILE A 220 2.45 -6.37 -8.92
CA ILE A 220 1.98 -6.52 -7.53
C ILE A 220 2.80 -7.58 -6.81
N THR A 221 2.93 -8.76 -7.39
CA THR A 221 3.67 -9.87 -6.81
C THR A 221 5.14 -9.54 -6.60
N LYS A 222 5.82 -8.99 -7.60
CA LYS A 222 7.22 -8.58 -7.53
C LYS A 222 7.45 -7.54 -6.44
N MET A 223 6.63 -6.49 -6.40
CA MET A 223 6.86 -5.35 -5.52
C MET A 223 6.27 -5.52 -4.11
N ALA A 224 5.31 -6.43 -3.92
CA ALA A 224 4.78 -6.73 -2.60
C ALA A 224 5.70 -7.64 -1.75
N GLY A 225 6.69 -8.28 -2.38
CA GLY A 225 7.84 -8.88 -1.68
C GLY A 225 7.64 -10.29 -1.14
N ASP A 226 6.77 -11.11 -1.73
CA ASP A 226 6.66 -12.53 -1.38
C ASP A 226 7.18 -13.41 -2.53
N ALA A 227 8.38 -13.97 -2.35
CA ALA A 227 8.99 -14.91 -3.29
C ALA A 227 8.46 -16.35 -3.14
N SER A 228 7.63 -16.61 -2.13
CA SER A 228 7.11 -17.96 -1.84
C SER A 228 5.72 -18.23 -2.43
N ALA A 229 5.10 -17.26 -3.12
CA ALA A 229 3.79 -17.46 -3.74
C ALA A 229 3.89 -18.43 -4.92
N ASP A 230 2.90 -19.33 -5.02
CA ASP A 230 2.83 -20.33 -6.08
C ASP A 230 2.81 -19.69 -7.48
N GLY A 231 3.51 -20.30 -8.43
CA GLY A 231 3.62 -19.80 -9.80
C GLY A 231 4.63 -18.68 -10.05
N ILE A 232 5.23 -18.09 -9.02
CA ILE A 232 6.23 -17.01 -9.17
C ILE A 232 7.50 -17.49 -9.86
N ALA A 233 7.92 -18.73 -9.61
CA ALA A 233 9.17 -19.26 -10.16
C ALA A 233 9.18 -19.32 -11.72
N SER A 234 8.01 -19.39 -12.35
CA SER A 234 7.87 -19.41 -13.82
C SER A 234 7.89 -18.02 -14.46
N LEU A 235 7.82 -16.95 -13.67
CA LEU A 235 7.84 -15.59 -14.18
C LEU A 235 9.27 -15.11 -14.45
N ASN A 236 9.41 -14.30 -15.50
CA ASN A 236 10.69 -13.67 -15.84
C ASN A 236 10.67 -12.19 -15.48
N ASP A 237 11.81 -11.70 -14.96
CA ASP A 237 12.02 -10.28 -14.75
C ASP A 237 12.81 -9.66 -15.91
N ARG A 238 12.25 -8.63 -16.52
CA ARG A 238 12.87 -7.91 -17.65
C ARG A 238 14.22 -7.29 -17.30
N TYR A 239 14.41 -6.89 -16.06
CA TYR A 239 15.59 -6.12 -15.60
C TYR A 239 16.62 -6.97 -14.84
N SER A 240 16.33 -8.24 -14.59
CA SER A 240 17.23 -9.14 -13.89
C SER A 240 17.67 -10.28 -14.80
N ALA A 241 18.97 -10.57 -14.79
CA ALA A 241 19.53 -11.79 -15.37
C ALA A 241 19.42 -13.01 -14.42
N ARG A 242 18.94 -12.79 -13.19
CA ARG A 242 18.74 -13.82 -12.15
C ARG A 242 17.30 -14.30 -12.12
N SER A 243 17.01 -15.28 -11.26
CA SER A 243 15.65 -15.79 -11.07
C SER A 243 14.67 -14.69 -10.62
N PHE A 244 13.40 -14.89 -10.88
CA PHE A 244 12.35 -13.97 -10.45
C PHE A 244 12.29 -13.85 -8.90
N CYS A 245 12.57 -14.94 -8.17
CA CYS A 245 12.66 -14.92 -6.70
C CYS A 245 13.77 -14.00 -6.18
N ASP A 246 14.96 -13.98 -6.82
CA ASP A 246 16.01 -13.02 -6.49
C ASP A 246 15.57 -11.58 -6.78
N ALA A 247 14.90 -11.36 -7.91
CA ALA A 247 14.36 -10.05 -8.27
C ALA A 247 13.32 -9.54 -7.26
N VAL A 248 12.39 -10.40 -6.78
CA VAL A 248 11.42 -10.08 -5.72
C VAL A 248 12.13 -9.70 -4.42
N SER A 249 13.12 -10.49 -4.00
CA SER A 249 13.91 -10.20 -2.79
C SER A 249 14.61 -8.86 -2.88
N ARG A 250 15.28 -8.56 -4.00
CA ARG A 250 15.97 -7.29 -4.25
C ARG A 250 15.01 -6.11 -4.34
N ALA A 251 13.87 -6.26 -5.00
CA ALA A 251 12.83 -5.24 -5.08
C ALA A 251 12.27 -4.89 -3.69
N SER A 252 12.06 -5.90 -2.82
CA SER A 252 11.68 -5.69 -1.42
C SER A 252 12.74 -4.90 -0.64
N CYS A 253 14.03 -5.21 -0.83
CA CYS A 253 15.11 -4.46 -0.20
C CYS A 253 15.20 -3.02 -0.73
N TRP A 254 15.03 -2.83 -2.06
CA TRP A 254 14.98 -1.51 -2.69
C TRP A 254 13.84 -0.66 -2.12
N GLN A 255 12.63 -1.24 -1.95
CA GLN A 255 11.50 -0.56 -1.31
C GLN A 255 11.85 -0.09 0.10
N LYS A 256 12.42 -0.99 0.92
CA LYS A 256 12.80 -0.66 2.30
C LYS A 256 13.86 0.45 2.36
N ALA A 257 14.78 0.49 1.39
CA ALA A 257 15.81 1.51 1.29
C ALA A 257 15.26 2.86 0.86
N THR A 258 14.35 2.88 -0.13
CA THR A 258 13.81 4.11 -0.72
C THR A 258 12.59 4.65 0.03
N ARG A 259 11.85 3.78 0.73
CA ARG A 259 10.59 4.09 1.43
C ARG A 259 9.52 4.71 0.52
N LEU A 260 9.54 4.38 -0.76
CA LEU A 260 8.58 4.90 -1.73
C LEU A 260 7.24 4.20 -1.59
N ARG A 261 6.15 4.94 -1.84
CA ARG A 261 4.80 4.38 -1.95
C ARG A 261 4.67 3.64 -3.28
N LEU A 262 4.63 2.30 -3.23
CA LEU A 262 4.67 1.47 -4.43
C LEU A 262 3.35 1.36 -5.17
N PHE A 263 2.22 1.40 -4.45
CA PHE A 263 0.89 1.19 -5.02
C PHE A 263 -0.03 2.34 -4.66
N GLN A 264 -0.78 2.82 -5.64
CA GLN A 264 -1.81 3.83 -5.43
C GLN A 264 -3.00 3.52 -6.33
N PHE A 265 -4.15 3.31 -5.71
CA PHE A 265 -5.43 3.28 -6.38
C PHE A 265 -6.02 4.69 -6.43
N PHE A 266 -6.76 4.99 -7.48
CA PHE A 266 -7.44 6.26 -7.65
C PHE A 266 -8.82 6.05 -8.27
N GLY A 267 -9.74 7.00 -8.04
CA GLY A 267 -11.15 6.87 -8.42
C GLY A 267 -11.99 5.93 -7.55
N VAL A 268 -11.42 5.28 -6.54
CA VAL A 268 -12.07 4.27 -5.68
C VAL A 268 -12.17 4.73 -4.22
N PRO A 269 -13.09 4.13 -3.43
CA PRO A 269 -13.18 4.40 -2.00
C PRO A 269 -11.89 4.06 -1.23
N SER A 270 -11.75 4.67 -0.05
CA SER A 270 -10.58 4.50 0.80
C SER A 270 -10.39 3.06 1.29
N VAL A 271 -9.21 2.47 1.04
CA VAL A 271 -8.82 1.20 1.63
C VAL A 271 -8.66 1.27 3.15
N THR A 272 -8.39 2.45 3.70
CA THR A 272 -8.29 2.63 5.16
C THR A 272 -9.65 2.42 5.80
N ALA A 273 -10.73 3.00 5.26
CA ALA A 273 -12.08 2.76 5.73
C ALA A 273 -12.49 1.28 5.55
N TYR A 274 -12.18 0.69 4.40
CA TYR A 274 -12.37 -0.75 4.15
C TYR A 274 -11.73 -1.63 5.21
N ARG A 275 -10.46 -1.36 5.58
CA ARG A 275 -9.75 -2.12 6.61
C ARG A 275 -10.33 -1.91 8.01
N GLN A 276 -10.80 -0.71 8.32
CA GLN A 276 -11.48 -0.45 9.60
C GLN A 276 -12.80 -1.24 9.68
N MET A 277 -13.57 -1.27 8.59
CA MET A 277 -14.80 -2.07 8.54
C MET A 277 -14.51 -3.58 8.65
N ARG A 278 -13.48 -4.10 8.00
CA ARG A 278 -13.06 -5.50 8.12
C ARG A 278 -12.62 -5.93 9.52
N SER A 279 -12.39 -5.01 10.45
CA SER A 279 -12.12 -5.37 11.84
C SER A 279 -13.36 -5.90 12.57
N PHE A 280 -14.56 -5.63 12.06
CA PHE A 280 -15.82 -6.18 12.58
C PHE A 280 -16.14 -7.51 11.92
N ARG A 281 -15.79 -8.62 12.62
CA ARG A 281 -16.02 -10.00 12.14
C ARG A 281 -17.40 -10.52 12.42
N ALA A 282 -18.05 -10.02 13.47
CA ALA A 282 -19.43 -10.33 13.85
C ALA A 282 -20.39 -9.23 13.35
N PRO A 283 -21.71 -9.46 13.33
CA PRO A 283 -22.69 -8.41 13.07
C PRO A 283 -22.46 -7.17 13.93
N LEU A 284 -22.76 -5.98 13.40
CA LEU A 284 -22.46 -4.71 14.09
C LEU A 284 -23.09 -4.59 15.47
N GLU A 285 -24.25 -5.22 15.67
CA GLU A 285 -24.95 -5.28 16.96
C GLU A 285 -24.15 -5.98 18.06
N ALA A 286 -23.27 -6.92 17.69
CA ALA A 286 -22.38 -7.62 18.61
C ALA A 286 -21.19 -6.76 19.08
N HIS A 287 -20.97 -5.63 18.43
CA HIS A 287 -19.91 -4.69 18.78
C HIS A 287 -20.46 -3.53 19.61
N HIS A 288 -19.61 -2.88 20.41
CA HIS A 288 -19.99 -1.75 21.26
C HIS A 288 -20.20 -0.45 20.47
N ILE A 289 -20.92 -0.53 19.34
CA ILE A 289 -21.30 0.62 18.54
C ILE A 289 -22.64 1.12 19.07
N ASN A 290 -22.75 2.44 19.31
CA ASN A 290 -24.04 3.02 19.64
C ASN A 290 -24.92 3.04 18.38
N MET A 291 -25.74 1.98 18.20
CA MET A 291 -26.63 1.83 17.05
C MET A 291 -27.79 2.81 17.05
N GLN A 292 -28.13 3.41 18.20
CA GLN A 292 -29.23 4.37 18.31
C GLN A 292 -29.02 5.68 17.55
N GLN A 293 -27.77 5.95 17.17
CA GLN A 293 -27.43 7.12 16.35
C GLN A 293 -27.72 6.92 14.84
N PHE A 294 -28.18 5.73 14.43
CA PHE A 294 -28.47 5.39 13.04
C PHE A 294 -29.95 5.04 12.86
N THR A 295 -30.47 5.39 11.69
CA THR A 295 -31.80 4.90 11.29
C THR A 295 -31.74 3.40 10.95
N PRO A 296 -32.85 2.65 10.98
CA PRO A 296 -32.87 1.25 10.58
C PRO A 296 -32.33 1.00 9.17
N GLN A 297 -32.56 1.92 8.23
CA GLN A 297 -32.02 1.85 6.88
C GLN A 297 -30.48 2.01 6.88
N GLN A 298 -29.96 2.97 7.65
CA GLN A 298 -28.52 3.18 7.79
C GLN A 298 -27.81 1.98 8.44
N VAL A 299 -28.46 1.33 9.41
CA VAL A 299 -27.96 0.08 10.01
C VAL A 299 -27.86 -1.01 8.95
N ALA A 300 -28.90 -1.20 8.13
CA ALA A 300 -28.89 -2.19 7.06
C ALA A 300 -27.80 -1.91 6.00
N GLU A 301 -27.62 -0.65 5.59
CA GLU A 301 -26.56 -0.23 4.67
C GLU A 301 -25.15 -0.48 5.26
N LEU A 302 -24.97 -0.12 6.52
CA LEU A 302 -23.68 -0.30 7.21
C LEU A 302 -23.34 -1.79 7.37
N GLU A 303 -24.33 -2.64 7.68
CA GLU A 303 -24.17 -4.09 7.78
C GLU A 303 -23.87 -4.72 6.41
N ALA A 304 -24.53 -4.28 5.35
CA ALA A 304 -24.22 -4.72 3.98
C ALA A 304 -22.78 -4.40 3.59
N ILE A 305 -22.30 -3.19 3.94
CA ILE A 305 -20.91 -2.80 3.72
C ILE A 305 -19.94 -3.66 4.56
N ARG A 306 -20.30 -3.95 5.83
CA ARG A 306 -19.50 -4.83 6.70
C ARG A 306 -19.37 -6.23 6.10
N MET A 307 -20.49 -6.82 5.66
CA MET A 307 -20.50 -8.15 5.04
C MET A 307 -19.62 -8.20 3.79
N ALA A 308 -19.73 -7.21 2.90
CA ALA A 308 -18.88 -7.11 1.72
C ALA A 308 -17.39 -7.00 2.10
N CYS A 309 -17.07 -6.18 3.10
CA CYS A 309 -15.70 -6.03 3.58
C CYS A 309 -15.16 -7.31 4.22
N ASP A 310 -15.95 -8.01 5.05
CA ASP A 310 -15.54 -9.26 5.71
C ASP A 310 -15.34 -10.40 4.70
N ALA A 311 -16.22 -10.52 3.71
CA ALA A 311 -16.10 -11.46 2.60
C ALA A 311 -14.90 -11.16 1.67
N GLY A 312 -14.29 -9.98 1.79
CA GLY A 312 -13.24 -9.56 0.87
C GLY A 312 -13.76 -9.08 -0.49
N ASP A 313 -15.06 -8.84 -0.63
CA ASP A 313 -15.69 -8.34 -1.84
C ASP A 313 -15.50 -6.82 -1.98
N PHE A 314 -14.38 -6.43 -2.57
CA PHE A 314 -14.07 -5.02 -2.77
C PHE A 314 -14.92 -4.38 -3.87
N ARG A 315 -15.45 -5.17 -4.82
CA ARG A 315 -16.35 -4.69 -5.86
C ARG A 315 -17.65 -4.18 -5.25
N THR A 316 -18.31 -5.01 -4.44
CA THR A 316 -19.52 -4.62 -3.70
C THR A 316 -19.24 -3.46 -2.74
N TYR A 317 -18.07 -3.43 -2.07
CA TYR A 317 -17.66 -2.27 -1.26
C TYR A 317 -17.59 -0.98 -2.07
N ILE A 318 -17.06 -1.00 -3.32
CA ILE A 318 -17.04 0.18 -4.19
C ILE A 318 -18.46 0.64 -4.49
N LEU A 319 -19.34 -0.28 -4.89
CA LEU A 319 -20.73 0.02 -5.28
C LEU A 319 -21.52 0.61 -4.11
N LEU A 320 -21.50 -0.06 -2.95
CA LEU A 320 -22.21 0.40 -1.74
C LEU A 320 -21.66 1.73 -1.20
N ASN A 321 -20.41 2.07 -1.52
CA ASN A 321 -19.81 3.33 -1.11
C ASN A 321 -19.88 4.41 -2.22
N GLY A 322 -20.88 4.35 -3.09
CA GLY A 322 -21.19 5.34 -4.12
C GLY A 322 -20.48 5.15 -5.46
N GLY A 323 -19.90 3.97 -5.73
CA GLY A 323 -19.24 3.66 -7.00
C GLY A 323 -17.89 4.33 -7.20
N PHE A 324 -17.43 4.45 -8.44
CA PHE A 324 -16.27 5.25 -8.79
C PHE A 324 -16.58 6.76 -8.63
N PHE A 325 -15.57 7.56 -8.28
CA PHE A 325 -15.59 9.02 -8.27
C PHE A 325 -16.64 9.72 -7.39
N CYS A 326 -17.34 8.99 -6.53
CA CYS A 326 -18.28 9.62 -5.60
C CYS A 326 -17.53 10.64 -4.71
N SER A 327 -17.99 11.88 -4.67
CA SER A 327 -17.46 12.94 -3.80
C SER A 327 -17.92 12.75 -2.35
N GLU A 328 -19.14 12.26 -2.18
CA GLU A 328 -19.79 12.03 -0.87
C GLU A 328 -19.81 10.55 -0.53
N ARG A 329 -18.64 10.03 -0.15
CA ARG A 329 -18.51 8.63 0.27
C ARG A 329 -19.24 8.35 1.57
N LEU A 330 -20.03 7.28 1.62
CA LEU A 330 -20.67 6.83 2.86
C LEU A 330 -19.65 6.49 3.93
N LEU A 331 -18.60 5.71 3.57
CA LEU A 331 -17.49 5.42 4.46
C LEU A 331 -16.26 6.25 4.12
N ARG A 332 -15.76 6.97 5.12
CA ARG A 332 -14.49 7.73 5.05
C ARG A 332 -13.63 7.41 6.26
N PRO A 333 -12.29 7.46 6.16
CA PRO A 333 -11.43 7.28 7.32
C PRO A 333 -11.68 8.38 8.36
N PHE A 334 -11.69 8.01 9.65
CA PHE A 334 -11.78 8.94 10.75
C PHE A 334 -10.43 9.02 11.47
N TYR A 335 -9.87 10.22 11.50
CA TYR A 335 -8.58 10.52 12.14
C TYR A 335 -8.78 11.40 13.37
N VAL A 336 -8.01 11.11 14.41
CA VAL A 336 -8.00 11.89 15.66
C VAL A 336 -6.60 12.39 15.93
N GLN A 337 -6.49 13.66 16.30
CA GLN A 337 -5.22 14.23 16.79
C GLN A 337 -4.87 13.60 18.14
N PRO A 338 -3.72 12.91 18.29
CA PRO A 338 -3.29 12.39 19.58
C PRO A 338 -3.14 13.53 20.59
N GLN A 339 -3.69 13.33 21.77
CA GLN A 339 -3.66 14.31 22.85
C GLN A 339 -2.98 13.73 24.10
N GLU A 340 -2.34 14.62 24.86
CA GLU A 340 -1.75 14.33 26.16
C GLU A 340 -2.05 15.52 27.08
N GLY A 341 -2.78 15.29 28.18
CA GLY A 341 -3.22 16.36 29.08
C GLY A 341 -4.10 17.43 28.39
N GLY A 342 -4.94 17.05 27.41
CA GLY A 342 -5.83 17.96 26.67
C GLY A 342 -5.14 18.82 25.61
N LYS A 343 -3.84 18.63 25.37
CA LYS A 343 -3.06 19.31 24.33
C LYS A 343 -2.60 18.31 23.26
N PRO A 344 -2.32 18.77 22.03
CA PRO A 344 -1.73 17.89 21.02
C PRO A 344 -0.45 17.23 21.55
N ARG A 345 -0.35 15.91 21.45
CA ARG A 345 0.87 15.19 21.81
C ARG A 345 2.02 15.63 20.89
N ILE A 346 3.17 15.91 21.49
CA ILE A 346 4.35 16.38 20.78
C ILE A 346 5.30 15.19 20.52
N ASN A 347 5.86 15.15 19.32
CA ASN A 347 6.87 14.17 18.95
C ASN A 347 8.25 14.56 19.52
N ARG A 348 9.25 13.67 19.34
CA ARG A 348 10.64 13.90 19.82
C ARG A 348 11.34 15.11 19.16
N TYR A 349 10.74 15.71 18.14
CA TYR A 349 11.28 16.88 17.43
C TYR A 349 10.59 18.18 17.85
N GLY A 350 9.68 18.14 18.83
CA GLY A 350 8.93 19.29 19.30
C GLY A 350 7.71 19.67 18.46
N GLU A 351 7.31 18.82 17.51
CA GLU A 351 6.18 19.05 16.61
C GLU A 351 4.94 18.27 17.08
N PRO A 352 3.71 18.76 16.83
CA PRO A 352 2.51 17.97 17.05
C PRO A 352 2.57 16.63 16.28
N CYS A 353 2.24 15.53 16.95
CA CYS A 353 2.11 14.23 16.28
C CYS A 353 1.05 14.32 15.18
N ALA A 354 1.27 13.61 14.07
CA ALA A 354 0.27 13.53 13.02
C ALA A 354 -1.03 12.87 13.51
N PRO A 355 -2.20 13.23 12.93
CA PRO A 355 -3.46 12.56 13.24
C PRO A 355 -3.37 11.06 12.98
N VAL A 356 -3.92 10.24 13.87
CA VAL A 356 -3.92 8.78 13.76
C VAL A 356 -5.31 8.28 13.40
N ILE A 357 -5.36 7.17 12.67
CA ILE A 357 -6.64 6.53 12.34
C ILE A 357 -7.29 6.02 13.63
N SER A 358 -8.53 6.40 13.88
CA SER A 358 -9.32 5.98 15.04
C SER A 358 -10.52 5.12 14.66
N GLY A 359 -10.93 5.17 13.40
CA GLY A 359 -12.08 4.44 12.90
C GLY A 359 -12.49 4.91 11.52
N PHE A 360 -13.79 4.96 11.30
CA PHE A 360 -14.35 5.51 10.06
C PHE A 360 -15.54 6.44 10.36
N MET A 361 -15.84 7.31 9.41
CA MET A 361 -17.07 8.07 9.37
C MET A 361 -18.10 7.29 8.55
N PHE A 362 -19.33 7.18 9.01
CA PHE A 362 -20.46 6.78 8.21
C PHE A 362 -21.38 7.99 8.06
N GLY A 363 -21.39 8.58 6.88
CA GLY A 363 -21.94 9.91 6.72
C GLY A 363 -21.28 10.92 7.68
N PRO A 364 -22.05 11.63 8.52
CA PRO A 364 -21.49 12.56 9.52
C PRO A 364 -21.07 11.87 10.83
N VAL A 365 -21.41 10.59 11.04
CA VAL A 365 -21.26 9.91 12.33
C VAL A 365 -19.93 9.17 12.43
N PRO A 366 -19.08 9.46 13.44
CA PRO A 366 -17.84 8.73 13.67
C PRO A 366 -18.10 7.38 14.36
N VAL A 367 -17.52 6.32 13.81
CA VAL A 367 -17.50 4.98 14.40
C VAL A 367 -16.06 4.65 14.78
N ILE A 368 -15.82 4.53 16.09
CA ILE A 368 -14.49 4.19 16.61
C ILE A 368 -14.29 2.68 16.48
N THR A 369 -13.18 2.28 15.85
CA THR A 369 -12.78 0.88 15.69
C THR A 369 -11.51 0.54 16.46
N ARG A 370 -10.75 1.57 16.84
CA ARG A 370 -9.53 1.43 17.63
C ARG A 370 -9.76 1.96 19.03
N PHE A 371 -9.97 1.05 19.94
CA PHE A 371 -10.02 1.35 21.36
C PHE A 371 -8.59 1.59 21.83
N MET A 372 -8.30 2.83 22.21
CA MET A 372 -6.98 3.20 22.71
C MET A 372 -6.73 2.53 24.06
N GLY A 373 -5.54 2.00 24.26
CA GLY A 373 -5.14 1.37 25.51
C GLY A 373 -4.15 0.21 25.36
N CYS A 374 -3.94 -0.29 24.12
CA CYS A 374 -2.97 -1.36 23.92
C CYS A 374 -1.53 -0.83 23.93
N VAL A 375 -0.65 -1.47 24.70
CA VAL A 375 0.77 -1.17 24.79
C VAL A 375 1.59 -2.33 24.22
N VAL A 376 2.61 -2.01 23.41
CA VAL A 376 3.56 -3.00 22.92
C VAL A 376 4.80 -2.98 23.80
N ARG A 377 5.10 -4.11 24.44
CA ARG A 377 6.33 -4.30 25.22
C ARG A 377 6.91 -5.69 25.07
N ARG A 378 8.12 -5.89 25.55
CA ARG A 378 8.71 -7.23 25.60
C ARG A 378 7.98 -8.12 26.60
N MET A 379 7.77 -9.37 26.20
CA MET A 379 7.18 -10.39 27.07
C MET A 379 8.21 -10.95 28.05
N THR A 380 7.78 -11.19 29.27
CA THR A 380 8.49 -12.00 30.25
C THR A 380 8.52 -13.48 29.81
N PRO A 381 9.38 -14.34 30.42
CA PRO A 381 9.37 -15.78 30.14
C PRO A 381 8.01 -16.44 30.39
N ALA A 382 7.30 -16.08 31.46
CA ALA A 382 5.98 -16.62 31.79
C ALA A 382 4.93 -16.22 30.76
N GLU A 383 4.94 -14.96 30.29
CA GLU A 383 4.02 -14.48 29.24
C GLU A 383 4.26 -15.16 27.89
N LYS A 384 5.49 -15.55 27.58
CA LYS A 384 5.79 -16.32 26.36
C LYS A 384 5.19 -17.74 26.43
N ILE A 385 5.32 -18.41 27.57
CA ILE A 385 4.70 -19.72 27.78
C ILE A 385 3.19 -19.61 27.61
N ARG A 386 2.56 -18.61 28.25
CA ARG A 386 1.12 -18.36 28.10
C ARG A 386 0.72 -18.05 26.64
N ALA A 387 1.55 -17.33 25.88
CA ALA A 387 1.31 -17.08 24.46
C ALA A 387 1.36 -18.36 23.62
N ASP A 388 2.28 -19.28 23.93
CA ASP A 388 2.40 -20.56 23.25
C ASP A 388 1.22 -21.50 23.61
N GLU A 389 0.75 -21.47 24.86
CA GLU A 389 -0.48 -22.17 25.28
C GLU A 389 -1.73 -21.65 24.55
N ILE A 390 -1.89 -20.35 24.40
CA ILE A 390 -2.97 -19.76 23.63
C ILE A 390 -2.92 -20.21 22.17
N ARG A 391 -1.73 -20.30 21.57
CA ARG A 391 -1.57 -20.79 20.19
C ARG A 391 -1.90 -22.28 20.03
N SER A 392 -1.57 -23.10 21.02
CA SER A 392 -1.78 -24.56 20.95
C SER A 392 -3.19 -24.99 21.32
N GLY A 393 -3.92 -24.20 22.11
CA GLY A 393 -5.20 -24.56 22.73
C GLY A 393 -6.45 -23.87 22.23
N SER A 394 -6.36 -22.85 21.40
CA SER A 394 -7.54 -22.06 20.98
C SER A 394 -7.42 -21.55 19.55
N SER A 395 -8.51 -21.66 18.79
CA SER A 395 -8.68 -20.84 17.60
C SER A 395 -8.72 -19.37 18.03
N TYR A 396 -7.94 -18.50 17.37
CA TYR A 396 -7.81 -17.07 17.68
C TYR A 396 -9.15 -16.29 17.77
N GLU A 397 -10.22 -16.82 17.24
CA GLU A 397 -11.56 -16.25 17.29
C GLU A 397 -12.09 -16.08 18.72
N SER A 398 -11.78 -17.00 19.64
CA SER A 398 -12.30 -16.95 21.01
C SER A 398 -11.60 -15.89 21.88
N VAL A 399 -10.34 -15.53 21.60
CA VAL A 399 -9.57 -14.57 22.42
C VAL A 399 -9.98 -13.13 22.13
N PHE A 400 -10.23 -12.79 20.86
CA PHE A 400 -10.69 -11.44 20.50
C PHE A 400 -12.12 -11.16 21.00
N ILE A 401 -13.01 -12.16 21.01
CA ILE A 401 -14.38 -12.04 21.51
C ILE A 401 -14.40 -11.98 23.05
N SER A 402 -13.52 -12.73 23.73
CA SER A 402 -13.49 -12.75 25.21
C SER A 402 -12.94 -11.47 25.83
N SER A 403 -11.99 -10.78 25.17
CA SER A 403 -11.50 -9.47 25.64
C SER A 403 -12.55 -8.38 25.50
N ALA A 404 -13.40 -8.43 24.45
CA ALA A 404 -14.51 -7.50 24.25
C ALA A 404 -15.65 -7.72 25.26
N SER A 405 -15.89 -8.96 25.72
CA SER A 405 -16.98 -9.28 26.66
C SER A 405 -16.64 -9.01 28.13
N ARG A 406 -15.35 -8.96 28.52
CA ARG A 406 -14.94 -8.69 29.90
C ARG A 406 -15.03 -7.22 30.33
N HIS A 407 -15.18 -6.29 29.39
CA HIS A 407 -15.34 -4.85 29.71
C HIS A 407 -16.72 -4.46 30.23
N ARG A 408 -17.56 -5.41 30.60
CA ARG A 408 -18.95 -5.14 31.05
C ARG A 408 -19.10 -4.68 32.51
N THR A 409 -18.06 -4.69 33.30
CA THR A 409 -18.15 -4.25 34.71
C THR A 409 -16.88 -3.52 35.12
N THR A 410 -16.86 -2.23 35.02
CA THR A 410 -16.37 -1.24 36.01
C THR A 410 -16.21 0.12 35.36
N ARG A 411 -17.18 0.99 35.58
CA ARG A 411 -16.96 2.44 35.60
C ARG A 411 -16.29 2.76 36.95
N SER A 412 -15.07 3.22 36.93
CA SER A 412 -14.58 4.36 37.70
C SER A 412 -13.07 4.33 37.95
N ARG A 413 -12.45 5.52 37.76
CA ARG A 413 -11.18 6.05 38.32
C ARG A 413 -9.86 5.35 37.92
N ALA A 414 -8.91 6.00 37.36
CA ALA A 414 -8.06 7.07 37.72
C ALA A 414 -6.83 7.16 36.81
N ALA A 415 -6.30 8.33 36.65
CA ALA A 415 -5.12 8.69 35.86
C ALA A 415 -3.83 8.12 36.42
N GLY A 416 -2.81 7.97 35.56
CA GLY A 416 -1.42 7.83 35.97
C GLY A 416 -0.50 7.23 34.93
N GLY A 417 0.19 8.04 34.21
CA GLY A 417 1.56 8.16 33.80
C GLY A 417 2.36 6.94 33.33
N GLY A 418 3.05 7.13 32.22
CA GLY A 418 4.18 6.31 31.84
C GLY A 418 4.44 6.28 30.32
N GLY A 419 5.29 7.19 29.84
CA GLY A 419 5.65 7.29 28.44
C GLY A 419 6.53 6.14 27.96
N GLY A 420 6.18 5.60 26.82
CA GLY A 420 7.01 4.70 26.02
C GLY A 420 6.78 5.02 24.54
N ALA A 421 7.81 5.55 23.88
CA ALA A 421 7.75 5.92 22.48
C ALA A 421 7.49 4.70 21.59
N ASP A 422 6.44 4.77 20.79
CA ASP A 422 6.08 3.76 19.80
C ASP A 422 6.88 4.00 18.51
N PRO A 423 7.73 3.04 18.06
CA PRO A 423 8.58 3.22 16.86
C PRO A 423 7.88 2.88 15.53
N TRP A 424 6.59 2.61 15.48
CA TRP A 424 5.94 2.00 14.30
C TRP A 424 4.66 2.67 13.81
N THR A 425 4.52 3.96 13.92
CA THR A 425 3.57 4.68 13.10
C THR A 425 4.19 4.92 11.71
N CYS A 426 3.98 3.98 10.79
CA CYS A 426 4.13 4.28 9.38
C CYS A 426 2.97 5.20 8.97
N ASP A 427 3.19 6.49 9.02
CA ASP A 427 2.32 7.49 8.42
C ASP A 427 2.29 7.30 6.91
N ASN A 428 1.23 6.64 6.43
CA ASN A 428 0.86 6.59 5.03
C ASN A 428 -0.23 7.64 4.75
N ASN A 429 0.03 8.88 5.12
CA ASN A 429 -0.81 9.99 4.73
C ASN A 429 0.07 11.18 4.32
N CYS A 430 0.20 11.36 3.02
CA CYS A 430 0.32 12.67 2.39
C CYS A 430 -0.68 12.74 1.24
N PRO A 431 -1.30 13.92 1.01
CA PRO A 431 -2.34 14.16 0.04
C PRO A 431 -1.93 13.85 -1.39
#